data_44bcaa2c7a3a10b6fe387ddcf4707870
#
_entry.id   44bcaa2c7a3a10b6fe387ddcf4707870
#
_cell.length_a   1.000
_cell.length_b   1.000
_cell.length_c   1.000
_cell.angle_alpha   90.00
_cell.angle_beta   90.00
_cell.angle_gamma   90.00
#
_symmetry.space_group_name_H-M   'P 1'
#
loop_
_entity.id
_entity.type
_entity.pdbx_description
1 polymer ?
#
loop_
_entity_poly.entity_id
_entity_poly.type
_entity_poly.pdbx_seq_one_letter_code
_entity_poly.pdbx_strand_id
1 'polypeptide(L)'
;MRDNPKQSIQGFVDKPTFAIYDRLIAEGKTDAEALEQINCESREHSRTPMQWDASAEAGFTTGTPWFPVNKNYTELNYEAEEKDPDSLLWFYRKMVAVRRREDLEETFLYGTLIPEYETVSGVLAYRRKDEKNNILILTTSLADGITLPFTDTIEEVLLNNYDTCEAGEETIRLQPYQCLVLKVKE
;
A
#
# COMPACT_ATOMS: atom_id res chain seq x y z
N MET A 1 6.08 -3.82 -3.00
CA MET A 1 6.15 -4.43 -4.35
C MET A 1 6.39 -3.29 -5.33
N ARG A 2 7.34 -3.41 -6.24
CA ARG A 2 7.56 -2.41 -7.30
C ARG A 2 7.16 -3.01 -8.64
N ASP A 3 6.71 -2.15 -9.55
CA ASP A 3 6.45 -2.55 -10.92
C ASP A 3 7.71 -3.12 -11.58
N ASN A 4 7.52 -4.10 -12.46
CA ASN A 4 8.58 -4.72 -13.24
C ASN A 4 8.29 -4.48 -14.75
N PRO A 5 8.43 -3.22 -15.23
CA PRO A 5 8.04 -2.86 -16.58
C PRO A 5 8.87 -3.63 -17.61
N LYS A 6 8.17 -4.16 -18.62
CA LYS A 6 8.77 -4.92 -19.70
C LYS A 6 9.14 -4.00 -20.85
N GLN A 7 10.26 -4.28 -21.50
CA GLN A 7 10.78 -3.50 -22.62
C GLN A 7 10.24 -3.97 -23.98
N SER A 8 9.55 -5.09 -24.01
CA SER A 8 8.91 -5.63 -25.20
C SER A 8 7.74 -6.54 -24.84
N ILE A 9 6.84 -6.80 -25.79
CA ILE A 9 5.73 -7.72 -25.59
C ILE A 9 6.21 -9.15 -25.26
N GLN A 10 7.35 -9.57 -25.76
CA GLN A 10 7.94 -10.89 -25.47
C GLN A 10 8.38 -11.05 -24.01
N GLY A 11 8.50 -9.95 -23.27
CA GLY A 11 8.78 -9.98 -21.83
C GLY A 11 7.58 -10.37 -20.96
N PHE A 12 6.38 -10.41 -21.53
CA PHE A 12 5.16 -10.82 -20.83
C PHE A 12 4.93 -12.33 -20.97
N VAL A 13 4.22 -12.92 -20.02
CA VAL A 13 3.91 -14.35 -19.94
C VAL A 13 2.39 -14.59 -20.01
N ASP A 14 1.59 -13.63 -19.54
CA ASP A 14 0.13 -13.77 -19.46
C ASP A 14 -0.52 -13.65 -20.85
N LYS A 15 -1.18 -14.73 -21.30
CA LYS A 15 -1.81 -14.79 -22.64
C LYS A 15 -2.78 -13.64 -22.97
N PRO A 16 -3.66 -13.19 -22.06
CA PRO A 16 -4.50 -12.03 -22.32
C PRO A 16 -3.74 -10.77 -22.70
N THR A 17 -2.52 -10.59 -22.21
CA THR A 17 -1.67 -9.42 -22.50
C THR A 17 -1.36 -9.33 -23.99
N PHE A 18 -1.08 -10.46 -24.65
CA PHE A 18 -0.81 -10.48 -26.09
C PHE A 18 -2.04 -10.05 -26.90
N ALA A 19 -3.23 -10.54 -26.52
CA ALA A 19 -4.47 -10.15 -27.21
C ALA A 19 -4.78 -8.65 -27.03
N ILE A 20 -4.49 -8.07 -25.86
CA ILE A 20 -4.62 -6.63 -25.63
C ILE A 20 -3.63 -5.86 -26.51
N TYR A 21 -2.37 -6.31 -26.56
CA TYR A 21 -1.34 -5.71 -27.41
C TYR A 21 -1.76 -5.70 -28.89
N ASP A 22 -2.16 -6.86 -29.44
CA ASP A 22 -2.58 -6.99 -30.83
C ASP A 22 -3.76 -6.05 -31.16
N ARG A 23 -4.71 -5.92 -30.24
CA ARG A 23 -5.83 -4.98 -30.37
C ARG A 23 -5.35 -3.54 -30.41
N LEU A 24 -4.47 -3.11 -29.52
CA LEU A 24 -3.93 -1.76 -29.46
C LEU A 24 -3.16 -1.39 -30.74
N ILE A 25 -2.37 -2.33 -31.28
CA ILE A 25 -1.69 -2.16 -32.57
C ILE A 25 -2.72 -2.04 -33.74
N ALA A 26 -3.75 -2.87 -33.73
CA ALA A 26 -4.83 -2.80 -34.75
C ALA A 26 -5.63 -1.48 -34.66
N GLU A 27 -5.74 -0.88 -33.48
CA GLU A 27 -6.33 0.45 -33.25
C GLU A 27 -5.41 1.60 -33.67
N GLY A 28 -4.18 1.30 -34.16
CA GLY A 28 -3.24 2.28 -34.71
C GLY A 28 -2.23 2.85 -33.69
N LYS A 29 -2.14 2.28 -32.49
CA LYS A 29 -1.10 2.66 -31.52
C LYS A 29 0.27 2.18 -32.00
N THR A 30 1.30 2.93 -31.68
CA THR A 30 2.69 2.51 -31.84
C THR A 30 3.02 1.41 -30.82
N ASP A 31 4.08 0.64 -31.06
CA ASP A 31 4.61 -0.36 -30.13
C ASP A 31 4.88 0.24 -28.74
N ALA A 32 5.50 1.42 -28.70
CA ALA A 32 5.82 2.11 -27.45
C ALA A 32 4.54 2.48 -26.65
N GLU A 33 3.52 3.05 -27.31
CA GLU A 33 2.26 3.41 -26.63
C GLU A 33 1.49 2.18 -26.14
N ALA A 34 1.50 1.09 -26.92
CA ALA A 34 0.88 -0.15 -26.52
C ALA A 34 1.59 -0.78 -25.32
N LEU A 35 2.93 -0.79 -25.33
CA LEU A 35 3.73 -1.30 -24.20
C LEU A 35 3.58 -0.44 -22.94
N GLU A 36 3.53 0.87 -23.06
CA GLU A 36 3.30 1.77 -21.93
C GLU A 36 1.97 1.48 -21.26
N GLN A 37 0.89 1.39 -22.04
CA GLN A 37 -0.43 1.08 -21.51
C GLN A 37 -0.46 -0.29 -20.85
N ILE A 38 0.11 -1.34 -21.47
CA ILE A 38 0.16 -2.69 -20.92
C ILE A 38 0.96 -2.70 -19.62
N ASN A 39 2.10 -2.02 -19.57
CA ASN A 39 2.91 -1.94 -18.34
C ASN A 39 2.14 -1.26 -17.20
N CYS A 40 1.27 -0.29 -17.46
CA CYS A 40 0.42 0.32 -16.43
C CYS A 40 -0.69 -0.61 -15.94
N GLU A 41 -1.26 -1.44 -16.83
CA GLU A 41 -2.46 -2.23 -16.56
C GLU A 41 -2.17 -3.71 -16.24
N SER A 42 -0.93 -4.17 -16.46
CA SER A 42 -0.60 -5.59 -16.36
C SER A 42 -0.71 -6.13 -14.94
N ARG A 43 -1.52 -7.15 -14.79
CA ARG A 43 -1.63 -7.92 -13.55
C ARG A 43 -0.41 -8.81 -13.26
N GLU A 44 0.57 -8.91 -14.16
CA GLU A 44 1.82 -9.63 -13.92
C GLU A 44 2.66 -8.96 -12.81
N HIS A 45 2.53 -7.64 -12.62
CA HIS A 45 3.22 -6.93 -11.56
C HIS A 45 2.88 -7.45 -10.15
N SER A 46 1.65 -7.94 -9.96
CA SER A 46 1.20 -8.52 -8.68
C SER A 46 1.48 -10.02 -8.55
N ARG A 47 2.10 -10.65 -9.56
CA ARG A 47 2.34 -12.11 -9.62
C ARG A 47 3.82 -12.48 -9.68
N THR A 48 4.72 -11.53 -9.49
CA THR A 48 6.15 -11.79 -9.41
C THR A 48 6.44 -12.75 -8.24
N PRO A 49 7.44 -13.64 -8.38
CA PRO A 49 7.86 -14.51 -7.29
C PRO A 49 8.20 -13.72 -6.02
N MET A 50 7.94 -14.34 -4.86
CA MET A 50 8.34 -13.77 -3.58
C MET A 50 9.86 -13.65 -3.52
N GLN A 51 10.34 -12.49 -3.12
CA GLN A 51 11.76 -12.20 -2.95
C GLN A 51 12.14 -12.51 -1.50
N TRP A 52 12.70 -13.70 -1.26
CA TRP A 52 13.06 -14.15 0.08
C TRP A 52 14.39 -13.56 0.55
N ASP A 53 15.40 -13.57 -0.34
CA ASP A 53 16.74 -13.09 -0.06
C ASP A 53 17.45 -12.56 -1.32
N ALA A 54 18.71 -12.17 -1.20
CA ALA A 54 19.53 -11.66 -2.29
C ALA A 54 20.22 -12.76 -3.14
N SER A 55 19.94 -14.05 -2.91
CA SER A 55 20.51 -15.15 -3.69
C SER A 55 19.85 -15.27 -5.07
N ALA A 56 20.40 -16.19 -5.91
CA ALA A 56 19.87 -16.40 -7.25
C ALA A 56 18.36 -16.68 -7.22
N GLU A 57 17.62 -16.13 -8.20
CA GLU A 57 16.15 -16.20 -8.28
C GLU A 57 15.46 -15.74 -6.98
N ALA A 58 16.10 -14.81 -6.26
CA ALA A 58 15.62 -14.24 -4.98
C ALA A 58 15.33 -15.29 -3.89
N GLY A 59 16.04 -16.43 -3.89
CA GLY A 59 15.76 -17.53 -2.97
C GLY A 59 14.43 -18.25 -3.21
N PHE A 60 13.69 -17.89 -4.28
CA PHE A 60 12.37 -18.44 -4.57
C PHE A 60 12.43 -19.86 -5.13
N THR A 61 13.38 -20.15 -6.03
CA THR A 61 13.53 -21.46 -6.68
C THR A 61 14.97 -21.70 -7.11
N THR A 62 15.34 -22.96 -7.26
CA THR A 62 16.60 -23.40 -7.91
C THR A 62 16.44 -23.62 -9.41
N GLY A 63 15.22 -23.56 -9.95
CA GLY A 63 14.91 -23.67 -11.37
C GLY A 63 14.57 -22.30 -11.98
N THR A 64 14.00 -22.31 -13.19
CA THR A 64 13.51 -21.08 -13.85
C THR A 64 12.09 -20.78 -13.37
N PRO A 65 11.83 -19.63 -12.74
CA PRO A 65 10.49 -19.27 -12.31
C PRO A 65 9.59 -18.95 -13.51
N TRP A 66 8.29 -19.24 -13.41
CA TRP A 66 7.33 -18.94 -14.49
C TRP A 66 7.24 -17.45 -14.80
N PHE A 67 7.06 -16.62 -13.75
CA PHE A 67 7.23 -15.17 -13.88
C PHE A 67 8.66 -14.79 -13.47
N PRO A 68 9.33 -13.92 -14.22
CA PRO A 68 10.68 -13.51 -13.85
C PRO A 68 10.66 -12.73 -12.52
N VAL A 69 11.67 -12.98 -11.71
CA VAL A 69 11.90 -12.23 -10.47
C VAL A 69 12.16 -10.76 -10.81
N ASN A 70 11.67 -9.83 -9.99
CA ASN A 70 11.97 -8.43 -10.15
C ASN A 70 13.45 -8.18 -9.83
N LYS A 71 14.14 -7.42 -10.68
CA LYS A 71 15.58 -7.21 -10.61
C LYS A 71 16.07 -6.53 -9.32
N ASN A 72 15.17 -5.90 -8.58
CA ASN A 72 15.49 -5.25 -7.31
C ASN A 72 15.61 -6.21 -6.11
N TYR A 73 15.51 -7.52 -6.31
CA TYR A 73 15.55 -8.51 -5.23
C TYR A 73 16.84 -8.50 -4.40
N THR A 74 17.94 -8.01 -4.99
CA THR A 74 19.21 -7.87 -4.26
C THR A 74 19.17 -6.81 -3.16
N GLU A 75 18.25 -5.86 -3.26
CA GLU A 75 18.09 -4.75 -2.30
C GLU A 75 16.78 -4.87 -1.51
N LEU A 76 15.70 -5.28 -2.19
CA LEU A 76 14.37 -5.38 -1.61
C LEU A 76 13.94 -6.85 -1.54
N ASN A 77 14.05 -7.45 -0.38
CA ASN A 77 13.68 -8.83 -0.13
C ASN A 77 13.29 -9.02 1.34
N TYR A 78 12.65 -10.15 1.66
CA TYR A 78 12.15 -10.43 3.00
C TYR A 78 13.25 -10.39 4.07
N GLU A 79 14.44 -10.97 3.78
CA GLU A 79 15.55 -10.99 4.73
C GLU A 79 16.08 -9.59 5.07
N ALA A 80 16.14 -8.71 4.08
CA ALA A 80 16.54 -7.30 4.26
C ALA A 80 15.47 -6.53 5.05
N GLU A 81 14.20 -6.67 4.66
CA GLU A 81 13.07 -6.04 5.35
C GLU A 81 12.93 -6.49 6.81
N GLU A 82 13.24 -7.77 7.12
CA GLU A 82 13.17 -8.29 8.49
C GLU A 82 14.24 -7.70 9.41
N LYS A 83 15.39 -7.31 8.85
CA LYS A 83 16.51 -6.68 9.58
C LYS A 83 16.32 -5.18 9.78
N ASP A 84 15.43 -4.55 9.01
CA ASP A 84 15.15 -3.11 9.07
C ASP A 84 13.84 -2.86 9.85
N PRO A 85 13.91 -2.34 11.11
CA PRO A 85 12.71 -2.09 11.93
C PRO A 85 11.77 -1.03 11.35
N ASP A 86 12.23 -0.21 10.40
CA ASP A 86 11.46 0.85 9.72
C ASP A 86 10.92 0.39 8.37
N SER A 87 11.15 -0.88 8.00
CA SER A 87 10.66 -1.47 6.76
C SER A 87 9.14 -1.58 6.70
N LEU A 88 8.64 -1.73 5.46
CA LEU A 88 7.23 -1.98 5.20
C LEU A 88 6.73 -3.28 5.87
N LEU A 89 7.57 -4.30 5.95
CA LEU A 89 7.26 -5.56 6.64
C LEU A 89 6.92 -5.31 8.13
N TRP A 90 7.74 -4.53 8.82
CA TRP A 90 7.50 -4.21 10.22
C TRP A 90 6.31 -3.28 10.42
N PHE A 91 6.06 -2.35 9.49
CA PHE A 91 4.85 -1.55 9.52
C PHE A 91 3.59 -2.42 9.43
N TYR A 92 3.55 -3.40 8.52
CA TYR A 92 2.44 -4.35 8.42
C TYR A 92 2.30 -5.23 9.66
N ARG A 93 3.41 -5.69 10.26
CA ARG A 93 3.37 -6.43 11.53
C ARG A 93 2.75 -5.60 12.66
N LYS A 94 3.16 -4.33 12.78
CA LYS A 94 2.57 -3.37 13.74
C LYS A 94 1.06 -3.18 13.49
N MET A 95 0.66 -2.99 12.24
CA MET A 95 -0.75 -2.84 11.86
C MET A 95 -1.58 -4.08 12.22
N VAL A 96 -1.08 -5.28 11.97
CA VAL A 96 -1.76 -6.53 12.35
C VAL A 96 -1.84 -6.66 13.87
N ALA A 97 -0.79 -6.29 14.61
CA ALA A 97 -0.77 -6.31 16.06
C ALA A 97 -1.81 -5.34 16.65
N VAL A 98 -1.91 -4.11 16.13
CA VAL A 98 -2.94 -3.13 16.54
C VAL A 98 -4.33 -3.69 16.27
N ARG A 99 -4.58 -4.27 15.10
CA ARG A 99 -5.88 -4.84 14.74
C ARG A 99 -6.31 -6.02 15.65
N ARG A 100 -5.33 -6.74 16.22
CA ARG A 100 -5.55 -7.90 17.12
C ARG A 100 -5.38 -7.56 18.60
N ARG A 101 -5.24 -6.30 18.94
CA ARG A 101 -5.17 -5.86 20.32
C ARG A 101 -6.50 -6.18 21.02
N GLU A 102 -6.45 -6.87 22.14
CA GLU A 102 -7.62 -7.41 22.86
C GLU A 102 -8.70 -6.37 23.14
N ASP A 103 -8.29 -5.14 23.48
CA ASP A 103 -9.19 -4.01 23.76
C ASP A 103 -9.79 -3.34 22.52
N LEU A 104 -9.27 -3.63 21.30
CA LEU A 104 -9.65 -2.99 20.04
C LEU A 104 -10.21 -3.97 19.00
N GLU A 105 -9.94 -5.27 19.13
CA GLU A 105 -10.26 -6.28 18.12
C GLU A 105 -11.76 -6.29 17.76
N GLU A 106 -12.64 -6.26 18.75
CA GLU A 106 -14.09 -6.21 18.52
C GLU A 106 -14.50 -4.98 17.73
N THR A 107 -13.93 -3.81 18.06
CA THR A 107 -14.21 -2.56 17.35
C THR A 107 -13.75 -2.63 15.89
N PHE A 108 -12.57 -3.20 15.61
CA PHE A 108 -12.09 -3.39 14.24
C PHE A 108 -12.93 -4.39 13.44
N LEU A 109 -13.45 -5.43 14.07
CA LEU A 109 -14.25 -6.48 13.41
C LEU A 109 -15.71 -6.09 13.23
N TYR A 110 -16.33 -5.58 14.27
CA TYR A 110 -17.80 -5.40 14.33
C TYR A 110 -18.24 -3.95 14.49
N GLY A 111 -17.37 -3.01 14.87
CA GLY A 111 -17.70 -1.60 15.00
C GLY A 111 -18.28 -1.03 13.70
N THR A 112 -19.13 -0.04 13.80
CA THR A 112 -19.70 0.67 12.64
C THR A 112 -18.60 1.36 11.86
N LEU A 113 -18.61 1.20 10.53
CA LEU A 113 -17.76 1.96 9.63
C LEU A 113 -18.46 3.28 9.27
N ILE A 114 -17.80 4.40 9.57
CA ILE A 114 -18.31 5.75 9.29
C ILE A 114 -17.29 6.44 8.38
N PRO A 115 -17.64 6.73 7.11
CA PRO A 115 -16.75 7.49 6.23
C PRO A 115 -16.50 8.89 6.77
N GLU A 116 -15.27 9.39 6.55
CA GLU A 116 -14.83 10.73 6.92
C GLU A 116 -14.15 11.40 5.72
N TYR A 117 -14.22 12.72 5.63
CA TYR A 117 -13.56 13.52 4.60
C TYR A 117 -13.82 13.05 3.15
N GLU A 118 -14.97 12.49 2.84
CA GLU A 118 -15.32 11.88 1.54
C GLU A 118 -15.16 12.81 0.34
N THR A 119 -15.27 14.11 0.56
CA THR A 119 -15.12 15.15 -0.48
C THR A 119 -13.69 15.63 -0.68
N VAL A 120 -12.75 15.16 0.16
CA VAL A 120 -11.36 15.61 0.12
C VAL A 120 -10.53 14.69 -0.79
N SER A 121 -10.17 15.18 -1.97
CA SER A 121 -9.37 14.41 -2.92
C SER A 121 -8.01 14.04 -2.34
N GLY A 122 -7.57 12.79 -2.56
CA GLY A 122 -6.29 12.28 -2.09
C GLY A 122 -6.28 11.88 -0.61
N VAL A 123 -7.42 11.92 0.07
CA VAL A 123 -7.59 11.42 1.44
C VAL A 123 -8.53 10.23 1.43
N LEU A 124 -8.13 9.16 2.14
CA LEU A 124 -9.01 8.07 2.51
C LEU A 124 -9.08 8.05 4.04
N ALA A 125 -10.27 8.29 4.56
CA ALA A 125 -10.50 8.34 5.99
C ALA A 125 -11.84 7.71 6.39
N TYR A 126 -11.85 7.06 7.53
CA TYR A 126 -13.05 6.47 8.11
C TYR A 126 -12.86 6.18 9.59
N ARG A 127 -13.96 6.03 10.31
CA ARG A 127 -13.98 5.55 11.70
C ARG A 127 -14.43 4.11 11.77
N ARG A 128 -13.89 3.42 12.77
CA ARG A 128 -14.48 2.20 13.34
C ARG A 128 -14.92 2.53 14.75
N LYS A 129 -16.23 2.50 14.99
CA LYS A 129 -16.83 2.96 16.26
C LYS A 129 -17.79 1.92 16.85
N ASP A 130 -17.67 1.69 18.13
CA ASP A 130 -18.61 0.94 18.96
C ASP A 130 -18.89 1.68 20.29
N GLU A 131 -19.46 1.01 21.27
CA GLU A 131 -19.75 1.60 22.59
C GLU A 131 -18.49 1.89 23.42
N LYS A 132 -17.37 1.20 23.13
CA LYS A 132 -16.13 1.26 23.90
C LYS A 132 -15.06 2.13 23.26
N ASN A 133 -15.01 2.13 21.94
CA ASN A 133 -13.90 2.74 21.20
C ASN A 133 -14.39 3.55 19.98
N ASN A 134 -13.67 4.61 19.69
CA ASN A 134 -13.78 5.38 18.48
C ASN A 134 -12.40 5.45 17.84
N ILE A 135 -12.19 4.73 16.73
CA ILE A 135 -10.90 4.61 16.06
C ILE A 135 -11.01 5.32 14.72
N LEU A 136 -10.22 6.37 14.54
CA LEU A 136 -10.12 7.14 13.31
C LEU A 136 -8.91 6.68 12.50
N ILE A 137 -9.13 6.31 11.26
CA ILE A 137 -8.11 5.97 10.28
C ILE A 137 -8.02 7.12 9.29
N LEU A 138 -6.84 7.70 9.13
CA LEU A 138 -6.54 8.78 8.21
C LEU A 138 -5.38 8.38 7.31
N THR A 139 -5.55 8.44 6.00
CA THR A 139 -4.46 8.21 5.05
C THR A 139 -4.49 9.24 3.94
N THR A 140 -3.33 9.61 3.41
CA THR A 140 -3.25 10.47 2.25
C THR A 140 -2.32 9.90 1.17
N SER A 141 -2.70 10.10 -0.09
CA SER A 141 -1.87 9.81 -1.26
C SER A 141 -1.17 11.05 -1.83
N LEU A 142 -1.30 12.19 -1.16
CA LEU A 142 -0.75 13.47 -1.62
C LEU A 142 0.74 13.59 -1.30
N ALA A 143 1.52 14.03 -2.29
CA ALA A 143 2.97 14.22 -2.16
C ALA A 143 3.36 15.44 -1.29
N ASP A 144 2.45 16.40 -1.11
CA ASP A 144 2.67 17.59 -0.30
C ASP A 144 2.02 17.49 1.09
N GLY A 145 1.39 16.36 1.38
CA GLY A 145 0.54 16.22 2.57
C GLY A 145 -0.72 17.10 2.53
N ILE A 146 -1.44 17.15 3.63
CA ILE A 146 -2.67 17.95 3.72
C ILE A 146 -3.00 18.29 5.17
N THR A 147 -3.62 19.46 5.40
CA THR A 147 -4.20 19.82 6.69
C THR A 147 -5.72 19.66 6.62
N LEU A 148 -6.28 18.94 7.58
CA LEU A 148 -7.71 18.65 7.67
C LEU A 148 -8.30 19.31 8.92
N PRO A 149 -9.58 19.75 8.90
CA PRO A 149 -10.31 20.08 10.12
C PRO A 149 -10.34 18.87 11.06
N PHE A 150 -10.07 19.07 12.34
CA PHE A 150 -10.04 17.99 13.32
C PHE A 150 -10.28 18.57 14.71
N THR A 151 -11.31 18.09 15.40
CA THR A 151 -11.73 18.62 16.71
C THR A 151 -11.78 17.55 17.79
N ASP A 152 -11.52 16.28 17.44
CA ASP A 152 -11.50 15.21 18.43
C ASP A 152 -10.28 15.30 19.34
N THR A 153 -10.42 14.76 20.54
CA THR A 153 -9.29 14.57 21.45
C THR A 153 -8.59 13.24 21.16
N ILE A 154 -7.31 13.29 20.84
CA ILE A 154 -6.50 12.09 20.66
C ILE A 154 -6.20 11.44 22.01
N GLU A 155 -6.68 10.21 22.20
CA GLU A 155 -6.35 9.40 23.38
C GLU A 155 -5.06 8.61 23.18
N GLU A 156 -4.88 8.04 21.97
CA GLU A 156 -3.72 7.21 21.64
C GLU A 156 -3.43 7.26 20.14
N VAL A 157 -2.16 7.35 19.77
CA VAL A 157 -1.69 7.09 18.40
C VAL A 157 -1.39 5.61 18.27
N LEU A 158 -2.28 4.88 17.60
CA LEU A 158 -2.21 3.42 17.48
C LEU A 158 -1.22 2.98 16.40
N LEU A 159 -1.14 3.72 15.30
CA LEU A 159 -0.24 3.45 14.19
C LEU A 159 0.08 4.76 13.47
N ASN A 160 1.34 4.92 13.10
CA ASN A 160 1.83 6.04 12.31
C ASN A 160 3.07 5.58 11.53
N ASN A 161 3.18 5.93 10.26
CA ASN A 161 4.39 5.72 9.47
C ASN A 161 5.37 6.92 9.53
N TYR A 162 5.10 7.88 10.40
CA TYR A 162 5.98 8.99 10.78
C TYR A 162 6.21 8.99 12.29
N ASP A 163 7.27 9.63 12.76
CA ASP A 163 7.58 9.71 14.19
C ASP A 163 6.63 10.63 14.96
N THR A 164 6.03 11.60 14.27
CA THR A 164 5.18 12.63 14.88
C THR A 164 3.77 12.63 14.33
N CYS A 165 2.80 12.94 15.20
CA CYS A 165 1.43 13.25 14.84
C CYS A 165 1.22 14.76 15.07
N GLU A 166 1.01 15.50 13.98
CA GLU A 166 0.84 16.97 14.02
C GLU A 166 -0.64 17.34 14.16
N ALA A 167 -1.16 17.35 15.38
CA ALA A 167 -2.52 17.78 15.69
C ALA A 167 -2.48 19.12 16.45
N GLY A 168 -3.29 20.08 15.99
CA GLY A 168 -3.58 21.36 16.66
C GLY A 168 -4.94 21.35 17.34
N GLU A 169 -5.46 22.51 17.75
CA GLU A 169 -6.75 22.64 18.43
C GLU A 169 -7.94 22.31 17.50
N GLU A 170 -7.88 22.69 16.23
CA GLU A 170 -8.97 22.51 15.27
C GLU A 170 -8.52 21.84 13.96
N THR A 171 -7.29 21.37 13.89
CA THR A 171 -6.73 20.78 12.67
C THR A 171 -5.79 19.64 12.95
N ILE A 172 -5.67 18.73 11.99
CA ILE A 172 -4.63 17.71 11.94
C ILE A 172 -3.90 17.80 10.60
N ARG A 173 -2.57 17.79 10.63
CA ARG A 173 -1.76 17.75 9.41
C ARG A 173 -1.30 16.33 9.14
N LEU A 174 -1.59 15.84 7.95
CA LEU A 174 -1.00 14.63 7.41
C LEU A 174 0.22 14.98 6.55
N GLN A 175 1.34 14.36 6.85
CA GLN A 175 2.55 14.41 6.04
C GLN A 175 2.34 13.70 4.69
N PRO A 176 3.23 13.88 3.69
CA PRO A 176 3.15 13.15 2.42
C PRO A 176 2.99 11.64 2.63
N TYR A 177 1.96 11.04 2.01
CA TYR A 177 1.69 9.59 2.08
C TYR A 177 1.54 9.03 3.52
N GLN A 178 1.13 9.85 4.47
CA GLN A 178 0.95 9.41 5.85
C GLN A 178 -0.23 8.47 6.00
N CYS A 179 -0.02 7.42 6.80
CA CYS A 179 -1.05 6.55 7.34
C CYS A 179 -1.05 6.69 8.87
N LEU A 180 -2.16 7.15 9.41
CA LEU A 180 -2.33 7.45 10.83
C LEU A 180 -3.59 6.75 11.35
N VAL A 181 -3.47 6.00 12.44
CA VAL A 181 -4.59 5.36 13.14
C VAL A 181 -4.62 5.89 14.57
N LEU A 182 -5.72 6.49 14.94
CA LEU A 182 -5.92 7.18 16.22
C LEU A 182 -7.06 6.55 17.01
N LYS A 183 -6.90 6.38 18.30
CA LYS A 183 -8.01 6.27 19.23
C LYS A 183 -8.38 7.68 19.70
N VAL A 184 -9.66 8.05 19.54
CA VAL A 184 -10.12 9.41 19.78
C VAL A 184 -11.39 9.48 20.64
N LYS A 185 -11.61 10.63 21.26
CA LYS A 185 -12.89 11.06 21.85
C LYS A 185 -13.42 12.27 21.10
N GLU A 186 -14.74 12.24 20.88
CA GLU A 186 -15.52 13.37 20.38
C GLU A 186 -15.66 14.47 21.43
#